data_ae99fb959b7e54dbff241e6120e25ea0
#
_entry.id   ae99fb959b7e54dbff241e6120e25ea0
#
_cell.length_a   1.000
_cell.length_b   1.000
_cell.length_c   1.000
_cell.angle_alpha   90.00
_cell.angle_beta   90.00
_cell.angle_gamma   90.00
#
_symmetry.space_group_name_H-M   'P 1'
#
loop_
_entity.id
_entity.type
_entity.pdbx_description
1 polymer ?
#
loop_
_entity_poly.entity_id
_entity_poly.type
_entity_poly.pdbx_seq_one_letter_code
_entity_poly.pdbx_strand_id
1 'polypeptide(L)'
;MTILVTNQTELKAALGAATPGTIIELASGNYGDLVLDGYRFADTVTIRSQNAAAPATFDSVFIKNSSHITFEQIAVHHVLAPGEPDWSGGFRINASDNIAIRNSEISGTADGIATNDGQGLLILDSSHITLEGNAFHDLKTGLAVGRSQDVVVKSNRFEDIRSDGAVFASVRDVIVDGNTFTNFRPAYELGDHPDMIQVWNDGSFGEMSNITIRNNILTRGDGGDVQAILIQGQSPNASGTLPTPAFDIVVENNVIDGGTSQGIWVYDVAQAQILGNVLTQAAGGALQPTIKTENTTQSTVADNVAPVISDV
;
A
#
# COMPACT_ATOMS: atom_id res chain seq x y z
N MET A 1 -23.42 -17.80 -9.67
CA MET A 1 -24.56 -17.81 -8.72
C MET A 1 -24.43 -16.61 -7.81
N THR A 2 -25.54 -15.93 -7.46
CA THR A 2 -25.49 -14.80 -6.51
C THR A 2 -26.25 -15.20 -5.24
N ILE A 3 -25.64 -14.93 -4.07
CA ILE A 3 -26.19 -15.23 -2.74
C ILE A 3 -26.22 -13.92 -1.96
N LEU A 4 -27.41 -13.49 -1.52
CA LEU A 4 -27.53 -12.35 -0.62
C LEU A 4 -27.43 -12.81 0.83
N VAL A 5 -26.62 -12.12 1.63
CA VAL A 5 -26.41 -12.36 3.06
C VAL A 5 -26.59 -11.06 3.84
N THR A 6 -27.06 -11.17 5.08
CA THR A 6 -27.42 -10.03 5.94
C THR A 6 -26.61 -9.96 7.24
N ASN A 7 -25.79 -10.97 7.52
CA ASN A 7 -24.98 -11.06 8.73
C ASN A 7 -23.79 -12.00 8.54
N GLN A 8 -22.87 -12.00 9.50
CA GLN A 8 -21.64 -12.79 9.47
C GLN A 8 -21.91 -14.31 9.42
N THR A 9 -22.95 -14.80 10.10
CA THR A 9 -23.28 -16.24 10.10
C THR A 9 -23.69 -16.72 8.71
N GLU A 10 -24.53 -15.95 8.03
CA GLU A 10 -24.92 -16.21 6.65
C GLU A 10 -23.74 -16.10 5.67
N LEU A 11 -22.84 -15.09 5.87
CA LEU A 11 -21.63 -14.95 5.09
C LEU A 11 -20.73 -16.19 5.20
N LYS A 12 -20.48 -16.68 6.41
CA LYS A 12 -19.68 -17.90 6.64
C LYS A 12 -20.33 -19.14 6.00
N ALA A 13 -21.65 -19.27 6.08
CA ALA A 13 -22.38 -20.35 5.42
C ALA A 13 -22.29 -20.26 3.89
N ALA A 14 -22.46 -19.06 3.33
CA ALA A 14 -22.34 -18.81 1.89
C ALA A 14 -20.93 -19.12 1.36
N LEU A 15 -19.88 -18.71 2.09
CA LEU A 15 -18.48 -19.02 1.76
C LEU A 15 -18.22 -20.53 1.78
N GLY A 16 -18.75 -21.26 2.78
CA GLY A 16 -18.61 -22.72 2.85
C GLY A 16 -19.33 -23.47 1.73
N ALA A 17 -20.35 -22.86 1.13
CA ALA A 17 -21.10 -23.42 0.00
C ALA A 17 -20.68 -22.84 -1.37
N ALA A 18 -19.77 -21.88 -1.39
CA ALA A 18 -19.38 -21.17 -2.61
C ALA A 18 -18.69 -22.11 -3.60
N THR A 19 -19.03 -21.94 -4.85
CA THR A 19 -18.39 -22.60 -6.00
C THR A 19 -17.70 -21.54 -6.87
N PRO A 20 -16.79 -21.92 -7.77
CA PRO A 20 -16.17 -20.98 -8.71
C PRO A 20 -17.17 -20.06 -9.39
N GLY A 21 -16.90 -18.74 -9.41
CA GLY A 21 -17.78 -17.72 -9.97
C GLY A 21 -18.98 -17.34 -9.08
N THR A 22 -19.04 -17.78 -7.82
CA THR A 22 -20.07 -17.32 -6.87
C THR A 22 -19.86 -15.85 -6.52
N ILE A 23 -20.95 -15.09 -6.49
CA ILE A 23 -21.00 -13.73 -5.97
C ILE A 23 -21.79 -13.76 -4.66
N ILE A 24 -21.17 -13.30 -3.58
CA ILE A 24 -21.83 -13.12 -2.28
C ILE A 24 -22.09 -11.63 -2.11
N GLU A 25 -23.36 -11.25 -2.13
CA GLU A 25 -23.80 -9.87 -1.90
C GLU A 25 -24.08 -9.65 -0.41
N LEU A 26 -23.44 -8.64 0.14
CA LEU A 26 -23.59 -8.24 1.53
C LEU A 26 -24.65 -7.12 1.62
N ALA A 27 -25.70 -7.31 2.39
CA ALA A 27 -26.57 -6.22 2.78
C ALA A 27 -25.78 -5.21 3.64
N SER A 28 -26.20 -3.95 3.65
CA SER A 28 -25.58 -2.92 4.50
C SER A 28 -25.65 -3.34 5.98
N GLY A 29 -24.58 -3.13 6.71
CA GLY A 29 -24.44 -3.49 8.12
C GLY A 29 -23.02 -3.88 8.49
N ASN A 30 -22.77 -4.06 9.79
CA ASN A 30 -21.47 -4.50 10.30
C ASN A 30 -21.44 -6.03 10.41
N TYR A 31 -20.40 -6.62 9.81
CA TYR A 31 -20.14 -8.07 9.79
C TYR A 31 -19.07 -8.48 10.83
N GLY A 32 -18.53 -7.51 11.61
CA GLY A 32 -17.52 -7.76 12.66
C GLY A 32 -16.20 -8.25 12.09
N ASP A 33 -15.53 -9.15 12.81
CA ASP A 33 -14.24 -9.72 12.41
C ASP A 33 -14.43 -10.90 11.45
N LEU A 34 -13.84 -10.82 10.26
CA LEU A 34 -13.87 -11.90 9.27
C LEU A 34 -12.52 -12.58 9.15
N VAL A 35 -12.48 -13.88 9.37
CA VAL A 35 -11.27 -14.70 9.12
C VAL A 35 -11.58 -15.72 8.01
N LEU A 36 -10.80 -15.63 6.94
CA LEU A 36 -10.80 -16.58 5.83
C LEU A 36 -9.49 -17.37 5.86
N ASP A 37 -9.53 -18.60 6.38
CA ASP A 37 -8.37 -19.47 6.49
C ASP A 37 -8.57 -20.74 5.67
N GLY A 38 -7.71 -20.93 4.65
CA GLY A 38 -7.73 -22.12 3.81
C GLY A 38 -8.84 -22.18 2.76
N TYR A 39 -9.49 -21.04 2.46
CA TYR A 39 -10.48 -20.96 1.38
C TYR A 39 -9.76 -20.90 0.02
N ARG A 40 -9.71 -22.02 -0.67
CA ARG A 40 -9.06 -22.15 -1.98
C ARG A 40 -10.07 -22.50 -3.05
N PHE A 41 -10.43 -21.51 -3.84
CA PHE A 41 -11.38 -21.69 -4.94
C PHE A 41 -10.61 -21.96 -6.25
N ALA A 42 -11.24 -22.69 -7.18
CA ALA A 42 -10.67 -22.94 -8.50
C ALA A 42 -10.83 -21.75 -9.47
N ASP A 43 -11.73 -20.81 -9.15
CA ASP A 43 -11.96 -19.55 -9.84
C ASP A 43 -12.53 -18.56 -8.85
N THR A 44 -12.56 -17.28 -9.21
CA THR A 44 -12.87 -16.17 -8.31
C THR A 44 -14.26 -16.30 -7.64
N VAL A 45 -14.27 -16.17 -6.32
CA VAL A 45 -15.46 -15.89 -5.51
C VAL A 45 -15.42 -14.42 -5.13
N THR A 46 -16.48 -13.69 -5.45
CA THR A 46 -16.60 -12.26 -5.18
C THR A 46 -17.47 -12.02 -3.95
N ILE A 47 -16.97 -11.25 -3.00
CA ILE A 47 -17.69 -10.78 -1.82
C ILE A 47 -17.84 -9.27 -2.00
N ARG A 48 -19.08 -8.79 -2.16
CA ARG A 48 -19.32 -7.38 -2.44
C ARG A 48 -20.51 -6.81 -1.70
N SER A 49 -20.48 -5.52 -1.43
CA SER A 49 -21.66 -4.84 -0.92
C SER A 49 -22.75 -4.77 -1.98
N GLN A 50 -23.99 -4.99 -1.56
CA GLN A 50 -25.17 -4.82 -2.40
C GLN A 50 -25.40 -3.34 -2.76
N ASN A 51 -25.03 -2.43 -1.86
CA ASN A 51 -25.21 -0.99 -2.01
C ASN A 51 -23.89 -0.25 -1.74
N ALA A 52 -23.26 0.26 -2.79
CA ALA A 52 -22.02 1.01 -2.68
C ALA A 52 -22.15 2.34 -1.90
N ALA A 53 -23.35 2.93 -1.84
CA ALA A 53 -23.58 4.17 -1.07
C ALA A 53 -23.75 3.92 0.45
N ALA A 54 -23.94 2.67 0.85
CA ALA A 54 -23.98 2.24 2.24
C ALA A 54 -23.33 0.85 2.31
N PRO A 55 -21.99 0.79 2.22
CA PRO A 55 -21.27 -0.47 2.13
C PRO A 55 -21.44 -1.33 3.39
N ALA A 56 -21.26 -2.63 3.22
CA ALA A 56 -21.07 -3.54 4.34
C ALA A 56 -19.74 -3.21 5.02
N THR A 57 -19.72 -3.20 6.35
CA THR A 57 -18.54 -2.86 7.13
C THR A 57 -17.98 -4.07 7.88
N PHE A 58 -16.69 -4.05 8.12
CA PHE A 58 -15.97 -5.03 8.94
C PHE A 58 -15.11 -4.30 9.96
N ASP A 59 -14.99 -4.87 11.16
CA ASP A 59 -14.03 -4.39 12.16
C ASP A 59 -12.62 -4.85 11.81
N SER A 60 -12.50 -6.08 11.28
CA SER A 60 -11.27 -6.58 10.67
C SER A 60 -11.52 -7.67 9.62
N VAL A 61 -10.57 -7.82 8.69
CA VAL A 61 -10.55 -8.92 7.70
C VAL A 61 -9.18 -9.57 7.70
N PHE A 62 -9.11 -10.86 7.92
CA PHE A 62 -7.88 -11.62 7.80
C PHE A 62 -8.03 -12.78 6.81
N ILE A 63 -7.31 -12.70 5.69
CA ILE A 63 -7.22 -13.73 4.66
C ILE A 63 -5.89 -14.44 4.81
N LYS A 64 -5.89 -15.74 5.02
CA LYS A 64 -4.66 -16.54 5.06
C LYS A 64 -4.83 -17.89 4.37
N ASN A 65 -3.73 -18.39 3.79
CA ASN A 65 -3.71 -19.67 3.10
C ASN A 65 -4.84 -19.85 2.05
N SER A 66 -5.30 -18.76 1.46
CA SER A 66 -6.52 -18.71 0.65
C SER A 66 -6.23 -18.26 -0.78
N SER A 67 -7.14 -18.51 -1.71
CA SER A 67 -6.96 -18.11 -3.10
C SER A 67 -8.27 -17.82 -3.85
N HIS A 68 -8.16 -16.96 -4.89
CA HIS A 68 -9.25 -16.60 -5.81
C HIS A 68 -10.43 -15.95 -5.08
N ILE A 69 -10.14 -14.90 -4.29
CA ILE A 69 -11.13 -14.13 -3.56
C ILE A 69 -11.04 -12.66 -3.98
N THR A 70 -12.17 -12.07 -4.30
CA THR A 70 -12.29 -10.64 -4.56
C THR A 70 -13.22 -9.99 -3.55
N PHE A 71 -12.77 -8.92 -2.91
CA PHE A 71 -13.62 -7.99 -2.16
C PHE A 71 -13.91 -6.75 -2.99
N GLU A 72 -15.17 -6.34 -3.05
CA GLU A 72 -15.58 -5.14 -3.78
C GLU A 72 -16.53 -4.27 -2.95
N GLN A 73 -16.30 -2.96 -2.93
CA GLN A 73 -17.20 -1.98 -2.34
C GLN A 73 -17.53 -2.27 -0.87
N ILE A 74 -16.56 -2.76 -0.10
CA ILE A 74 -16.67 -2.94 1.35
C ILE A 74 -15.95 -1.81 2.09
N ALA A 75 -16.23 -1.68 3.39
CA ALA A 75 -15.45 -0.83 4.27
C ALA A 75 -14.86 -1.65 5.43
N VAL A 76 -13.58 -1.44 5.71
CA VAL A 76 -12.91 -1.98 6.90
C VAL A 76 -12.47 -0.81 7.76
N HIS A 77 -13.03 -0.72 8.95
CA HIS A 77 -12.74 0.36 9.88
C HIS A 77 -12.14 -0.21 11.16
N HIS A 78 -10.88 0.14 11.43
CA HIS A 78 -10.15 -0.38 12.57
C HIS A 78 -9.49 0.74 13.38
N VAL A 79 -9.78 0.75 14.67
CA VAL A 79 -9.19 1.67 15.64
C VAL A 79 -8.45 0.84 16.68
N LEU A 80 -7.18 1.20 16.94
CA LEU A 80 -6.39 0.47 17.91
C LEU A 80 -7.00 0.55 19.32
N ALA A 81 -7.17 -0.60 19.93
CA ALA A 81 -7.54 -0.68 21.34
C ALA A 81 -6.37 -0.23 22.25
N PRO A 82 -6.64 0.28 23.47
CA PRO A 82 -5.59 0.63 24.41
C PRO A 82 -4.61 -0.53 24.65
N GLY A 83 -3.32 -0.31 24.33
CA GLY A 83 -2.25 -1.30 24.46
C GLY A 83 -2.11 -2.23 23.25
N GLU A 84 -2.91 -2.08 22.22
CA GLU A 84 -2.69 -2.73 20.93
C GLU A 84 -1.49 -2.10 20.23
N PRO A 85 -0.58 -2.92 19.65
CA PRO A 85 0.58 -2.39 18.94
C PRO A 85 0.17 -1.60 17.69
N ASP A 86 0.88 -0.53 17.37
CA ASP A 86 0.61 0.36 16.23
C ASP A 86 0.85 -0.27 14.84
N TRP A 87 1.46 -1.47 14.82
CA TRP A 87 1.55 -2.30 13.62
C TRP A 87 0.33 -3.22 13.42
N SER A 88 -0.62 -3.24 14.36
CA SER A 88 -1.90 -3.92 14.17
C SER A 88 -2.71 -3.20 13.09
N GLY A 89 -3.39 -3.98 12.27
CA GLY A 89 -4.16 -3.45 11.15
C GLY A 89 -5.48 -4.16 10.94
N GLY A 90 -6.42 -3.42 10.40
CA GLY A 90 -7.77 -3.91 10.15
C GLY A 90 -7.86 -4.93 9.01
N PHE A 91 -6.96 -4.87 8.02
CA PHE A 91 -6.97 -5.82 6.91
C PHE A 91 -5.62 -6.52 6.78
N ARG A 92 -5.64 -7.86 6.69
CA ARG A 92 -4.41 -8.66 6.51
C ARG A 92 -4.59 -9.74 5.44
N ILE A 93 -3.56 -9.93 4.61
CA ILE A 93 -3.45 -11.01 3.64
C ILE A 93 -2.11 -11.72 3.89
N ASN A 94 -2.14 -13.01 4.14
CA ASN A 94 -0.93 -13.79 4.41
C ASN A 94 -0.97 -15.14 3.68
N ALA A 95 0.15 -15.55 3.10
CA ALA A 95 0.32 -16.82 2.41
C ALA A 95 -0.83 -17.15 1.44
N SER A 96 -1.27 -16.14 0.69
CA SER A 96 -2.46 -16.20 -0.16
C SER A 96 -2.15 -15.79 -1.59
N ASP A 97 -3.00 -16.21 -2.53
CA ASP A 97 -2.77 -16.05 -3.95
C ASP A 97 -4.04 -15.64 -4.68
N ASN A 98 -3.92 -14.82 -5.74
CA ASN A 98 -5.07 -14.34 -6.52
C ASN A 98 -6.14 -13.67 -5.64
N ILE A 99 -5.73 -12.66 -4.86
CA ILE A 99 -6.64 -11.85 -4.05
C ILE A 99 -6.78 -10.45 -4.66
N ALA A 100 -8.02 -9.97 -4.78
CA ALA A 100 -8.28 -8.61 -5.21
C ALA A 100 -9.14 -7.84 -4.20
N ILE A 101 -8.80 -6.54 -4.00
CA ILE A 101 -9.62 -5.60 -3.24
C ILE A 101 -9.89 -4.41 -4.14
N ARG A 102 -11.17 -4.13 -4.40
CA ARG A 102 -11.56 -3.08 -5.34
C ARG A 102 -12.61 -2.13 -4.77
N ASN A 103 -12.46 -0.84 -5.10
CA ASN A 103 -13.43 0.20 -4.78
C ASN A 103 -13.89 0.17 -3.32
N SER A 104 -12.98 -0.15 -2.41
CA SER A 104 -13.22 -0.38 -0.99
C SER A 104 -12.54 0.68 -0.14
N GLU A 105 -12.99 0.85 1.09
CA GLU A 105 -12.46 1.78 2.06
C GLU A 105 -11.73 1.01 3.17
N ILE A 106 -10.52 1.41 3.49
CA ILE A 106 -9.74 0.89 4.62
C ILE A 106 -9.34 2.09 5.46
N SER A 107 -9.86 2.21 6.66
CA SER A 107 -9.71 3.42 7.46
C SER A 107 -9.47 3.16 8.95
N GLY A 108 -8.83 4.13 9.59
CA GLY A 108 -8.77 4.30 11.03
C GLY A 108 -9.81 5.29 11.53
N THR A 109 -9.41 6.23 12.37
CA THR A 109 -10.31 7.25 12.91
C THR A 109 -9.75 8.67 12.79
N ALA A 110 -10.56 9.59 12.30
CA ALA A 110 -10.23 11.02 12.15
C ALA A 110 -10.38 11.81 13.45
N ASP A 111 -9.96 11.27 14.61
CA ASP A 111 -10.13 11.91 15.91
C ASP A 111 -8.96 12.83 16.30
N GLY A 112 -7.89 12.85 15.50
CA GLY A 112 -6.68 13.63 15.76
C GLY A 112 -5.77 13.04 16.86
N ILE A 113 -5.96 11.77 17.24
CA ILE A 113 -5.16 11.06 18.24
C ILE A 113 -4.20 10.11 17.55
N ALA A 114 -3.00 10.56 17.24
CA ALA A 114 -2.01 9.77 16.50
C ALA A 114 -1.64 8.40 17.14
N THR A 115 -1.86 8.23 18.44
CA THR A 115 -1.49 6.99 19.17
C THR A 115 -2.49 5.84 18.99
N ASN A 116 -3.66 6.08 18.40
CA ASN A 116 -4.65 5.03 18.08
C ASN A 116 -4.74 4.73 16.57
N ASP A 117 -3.88 5.37 15.76
CA ASP A 117 -3.76 5.06 14.33
C ASP A 117 -2.99 3.76 14.13
N GLY A 118 -3.63 2.81 13.49
CA GLY A 118 -3.05 1.51 13.16
C GLY A 118 -2.65 1.40 11.69
N GLN A 119 -2.24 0.20 11.29
CA GLN A 119 -1.93 -0.14 9.92
C GLN A 119 -3.22 -0.46 9.14
N GLY A 120 -3.36 0.04 7.91
CA GLY A 120 -4.52 -0.24 7.06
C GLY A 120 -4.51 -1.66 6.53
N LEU A 121 -3.71 -1.92 5.49
CA LEU A 121 -3.59 -3.23 4.87
C LEU A 121 -2.18 -3.78 4.95
N LEU A 122 -2.02 -4.98 5.49
CA LEU A 122 -0.78 -5.73 5.53
C LEU A 122 -0.85 -6.95 4.61
N ILE A 123 0.08 -7.07 3.68
CA ILE A 123 0.23 -8.22 2.75
C ILE A 123 1.58 -8.86 2.98
N LEU A 124 1.61 -10.14 3.33
CA LEU A 124 2.84 -10.90 3.55
C LEU A 124 2.80 -12.25 2.84
N ASP A 125 3.97 -12.66 2.33
CA ASP A 125 4.19 -14.01 1.78
C ASP A 125 3.13 -14.41 0.72
N SER A 126 2.69 -13.47 -0.10
CA SER A 126 1.53 -13.61 -0.99
C SER A 126 1.88 -13.28 -2.45
N SER A 127 1.03 -13.70 -3.38
CA SER A 127 1.24 -13.46 -4.82
C SER A 127 -0.05 -13.15 -5.57
N HIS A 128 0.08 -12.54 -6.77
CA HIS A 128 -1.03 -12.16 -7.64
C HIS A 128 -2.10 -11.33 -6.89
N ILE A 129 -1.65 -10.24 -6.26
CA ILE A 129 -2.50 -9.34 -5.47
C ILE A 129 -2.87 -8.11 -6.29
N THR A 130 -4.12 -7.74 -6.31
CA THR A 130 -4.61 -6.52 -6.98
C THR A 130 -5.35 -5.62 -6.01
N LEU A 131 -4.88 -4.38 -5.87
CA LEU A 131 -5.53 -3.32 -5.12
C LEU A 131 -5.91 -2.20 -6.11
N GLU A 132 -7.20 -2.00 -6.37
CA GLU A 132 -7.66 -1.07 -7.40
C GLU A 132 -8.80 -0.17 -6.91
N GLY A 133 -8.63 1.15 -7.03
CA GLY A 133 -9.69 2.12 -6.73
C GLY A 133 -10.06 2.22 -5.26
N ASN A 134 -9.19 1.80 -4.33
CA ASN A 134 -9.47 1.83 -2.90
C ASN A 134 -9.09 3.17 -2.27
N ALA A 135 -9.74 3.51 -1.16
CA ALA A 135 -9.39 4.62 -0.29
C ALA A 135 -8.75 4.09 1.00
N PHE A 136 -7.57 4.63 1.34
CA PHE A 136 -6.83 4.38 2.58
C PHE A 136 -6.71 5.71 3.31
N HIS A 137 -7.25 5.85 4.51
CA HIS A 137 -7.18 7.13 5.23
C HIS A 137 -7.26 6.98 6.75
N ASP A 138 -6.79 8.03 7.43
CA ASP A 138 -6.76 8.11 8.89
C ASP A 138 -6.02 6.92 9.52
N LEU A 139 -4.84 6.61 8.99
CA LEU A 139 -4.03 5.45 9.35
C LEU A 139 -2.59 5.85 9.70
N LYS A 140 -1.89 5.01 10.46
CA LYS A 140 -0.45 5.14 10.61
C LYS A 140 0.26 4.82 9.29
N THR A 141 0.01 3.66 8.73
CA THR A 141 0.54 3.20 7.44
C THR A 141 -0.63 2.72 6.57
N GLY A 142 -0.75 3.25 5.36
CA GLY A 142 -1.87 2.86 4.49
C GLY A 142 -1.77 1.42 4.02
N LEU A 143 -0.65 1.07 3.39
CA LEU A 143 -0.36 -0.25 2.81
C LEU A 143 1.06 -0.71 3.18
N ALA A 144 1.21 -1.93 3.63
CA ALA A 144 2.51 -2.59 3.75
C ALA A 144 2.51 -3.94 3.03
N VAL A 145 3.47 -4.14 2.13
CA VAL A 145 3.66 -5.37 1.36
C VAL A 145 5.06 -5.91 1.66
N GLY A 146 5.14 -7.12 2.16
CA GLY A 146 6.42 -7.77 2.44
C GLY A 146 6.51 -9.17 1.87
N ARG A 147 7.69 -9.57 1.39
CA ARG A 147 8.00 -10.92 0.88
C ARG A 147 6.94 -11.46 -0.09
N SER A 148 6.51 -10.60 -1.00
CA SER A 148 5.40 -10.88 -1.92
C SER A 148 5.79 -10.56 -3.37
N GLN A 149 5.06 -11.10 -4.32
CA GLN A 149 5.32 -10.88 -5.74
C GLN A 149 4.03 -10.73 -6.55
N ASP A 150 4.15 -10.22 -7.79
CA ASP A 150 3.02 -10.02 -8.70
C ASP A 150 1.92 -9.14 -8.03
N VAL A 151 2.32 -7.98 -7.54
CA VAL A 151 1.44 -7.05 -6.81
C VAL A 151 1.13 -5.82 -7.66
N VAL A 152 -0.15 -5.53 -7.87
CA VAL A 152 -0.63 -4.35 -8.58
C VAL A 152 -1.39 -3.43 -7.62
N VAL A 153 -0.88 -2.21 -7.46
CA VAL A 153 -1.51 -1.14 -6.66
C VAL A 153 -1.88 -0.01 -7.61
N LYS A 154 -3.16 0.10 -7.96
CA LYS A 154 -3.58 0.95 -9.07
C LYS A 154 -4.76 1.84 -8.72
N SER A 155 -4.68 3.12 -9.08
CA SER A 155 -5.78 4.08 -8.93
C SER A 155 -6.34 4.18 -7.51
N ASN A 156 -5.54 3.91 -6.48
CA ASN A 156 -5.93 4.07 -5.09
C ASN A 156 -5.65 5.49 -4.59
N ARG A 157 -6.34 5.88 -3.52
CA ARG A 157 -6.13 7.13 -2.80
C ARG A 157 -5.59 6.83 -1.40
N PHE A 158 -4.49 7.46 -1.05
CA PHE A 158 -3.88 7.45 0.28
C PHE A 158 -3.94 8.87 0.85
N GLU A 159 -4.67 9.06 1.92
CA GLU A 159 -4.96 10.38 2.47
C GLU A 159 -4.94 10.37 3.99
N ASP A 160 -4.53 11.49 4.60
CA ASP A 160 -4.48 11.62 6.05
C ASP A 160 -3.71 10.48 6.74
N ILE A 161 -2.60 10.06 6.11
CA ILE A 161 -1.71 9.02 6.63
C ILE A 161 -0.66 9.66 7.54
N ARG A 162 -0.40 9.04 8.68
CA ARG A 162 0.53 9.58 9.69
C ARG A 162 2.00 9.28 9.35
N SER A 163 2.31 8.07 8.93
CA SER A 163 3.66 7.62 8.56
C SER A 163 3.68 7.31 7.06
N ASP A 164 3.80 6.06 6.67
CA ASP A 164 4.02 5.71 5.28
C ASP A 164 2.72 5.46 4.52
N GLY A 165 2.64 5.96 3.30
CA GLY A 165 1.50 5.70 2.42
C GLY A 165 1.47 4.26 1.94
N ALA A 166 2.54 3.84 1.26
CA ALA A 166 2.69 2.47 0.76
C ALA A 166 4.16 2.01 0.93
N VAL A 167 4.36 0.93 1.65
CA VAL A 167 5.67 0.31 1.92
C VAL A 167 5.78 -1.03 1.19
N PHE A 168 6.91 -1.24 0.51
CA PHE A 168 7.24 -2.47 -0.20
C PHE A 168 8.57 -3.00 0.30
N ALA A 169 8.54 -4.10 1.05
CA ALA A 169 9.71 -4.66 1.72
C ALA A 169 10.10 -6.03 1.12
N SER A 170 11.27 -6.10 0.47
CA SER A 170 11.76 -7.34 -0.15
C SER A 170 10.71 -7.99 -1.06
N VAL A 171 10.33 -7.30 -2.12
CA VAL A 171 9.27 -7.68 -3.08
C VAL A 171 9.84 -7.81 -4.50
N ARG A 172 9.08 -8.40 -5.42
CA ARG A 172 9.36 -8.41 -6.85
C ARG A 172 8.08 -8.36 -7.68
N ASP A 173 8.22 -7.94 -8.94
CA ASP A 173 7.10 -7.85 -9.88
C ASP A 173 5.97 -6.96 -9.32
N VAL A 174 6.29 -5.70 -8.99
CA VAL A 174 5.35 -4.75 -8.37
C VAL A 174 5.07 -3.59 -9.30
N ILE A 175 3.81 -3.23 -9.44
CA ILE A 175 3.36 -2.06 -10.20
C ILE A 175 2.55 -1.15 -9.26
N VAL A 176 3.02 0.11 -9.12
CA VAL A 176 2.32 1.18 -8.39
C VAL A 176 1.95 2.25 -9.41
N ASP A 177 0.70 2.25 -9.91
CA ASP A 177 0.28 3.01 -11.09
C ASP A 177 -0.95 3.88 -10.84
N GLY A 178 -0.84 5.17 -11.10
CA GLY A 178 -1.96 6.10 -11.10
C GLY A 178 -2.61 6.33 -9.73
N ASN A 179 -1.87 6.14 -8.63
CA ASN A 179 -2.38 6.40 -7.29
C ASN A 179 -2.23 7.87 -6.91
N THR A 180 -3.03 8.30 -5.95
CA THR A 180 -2.93 9.63 -5.34
C THR A 180 -2.54 9.50 -3.87
N PHE A 181 -1.48 10.23 -3.46
CA PHE A 181 -1.01 10.36 -2.09
C PHE A 181 -1.11 11.83 -1.69
N THR A 182 -1.83 12.14 -0.61
CA THR A 182 -2.09 13.54 -0.22
C THR A 182 -2.39 13.70 1.27
N ASN A 183 -2.22 14.92 1.78
CA ASN A 183 -2.66 15.33 3.11
C ASN A 183 -2.06 14.49 4.25
N PHE A 184 -0.80 14.10 4.16
CA PHE A 184 -0.14 13.35 5.23
C PHE A 184 -0.06 14.16 6.52
N ARG A 185 -0.23 13.50 7.66
CA ARG A 185 -0.27 14.13 9.00
C ARG A 185 0.78 13.52 9.93
N PRO A 186 2.09 13.75 9.66
CA PRO A 186 3.17 13.10 10.40
C PRO A 186 3.17 13.51 11.87
N ALA A 187 3.38 12.51 12.74
CA ALA A 187 3.60 12.70 14.17
C ALA A 187 5.08 12.48 14.49
N TYR A 188 5.93 13.43 14.09
CA TYR A 188 7.38 13.36 14.26
C TYR A 188 7.82 13.16 15.71
N GLU A 189 7.04 13.64 16.68
CA GLU A 189 7.27 13.44 18.11
C GLU A 189 7.12 11.98 18.56
N LEU A 190 6.44 11.14 17.77
CA LEU A 190 6.34 9.70 17.97
C LEU A 190 7.44 8.91 17.23
N GLY A 191 8.34 9.62 16.54
CA GLY A 191 9.43 9.01 15.78
C GLY A 191 9.03 8.56 14.37
N ASP A 192 7.93 9.05 13.83
CA ASP A 192 7.53 8.77 12.45
C ASP A 192 8.57 9.29 11.46
N HIS A 193 8.81 8.51 10.41
CA HIS A 193 9.68 8.85 9.27
C HIS A 193 8.87 8.63 7.99
N PRO A 194 8.00 9.57 7.65
CA PRO A 194 6.98 9.36 6.65
C PRO A 194 7.51 9.43 5.22
N ASP A 195 7.20 8.41 4.45
CA ASP A 195 7.37 8.35 3.00
C ASP A 195 6.02 8.09 2.32
N MET A 196 5.68 8.82 1.26
CA MET A 196 4.44 8.50 0.52
C MET A 196 4.54 7.13 -0.14
N ILE A 197 5.72 6.80 -0.71
CA ILE A 197 6.05 5.46 -1.22
C ILE A 197 7.45 5.10 -0.75
N GLN A 198 7.58 3.98 -0.02
CA GLN A 198 8.85 3.45 0.44
C GLN A 198 9.10 2.05 -0.13
N VAL A 199 10.30 1.82 -0.65
CA VAL A 199 10.74 0.50 -1.14
C VAL A 199 12.08 0.19 -0.49
N TRP A 200 12.21 -0.97 0.14
CA TRP A 200 13.48 -1.38 0.76
C TRP A 200 13.70 -2.89 0.71
N ASN A 201 14.96 -3.32 0.70
CA ASN A 201 15.36 -4.71 0.53
C ASN A 201 16.30 -5.17 1.64
N ASP A 202 15.85 -6.10 2.47
CA ASP A 202 16.65 -6.79 3.48
C ASP A 202 17.06 -8.22 3.08
N GLY A 203 16.71 -8.63 1.86
CA GLY A 203 17.02 -9.96 1.34
C GLY A 203 16.14 -11.09 1.89
N SER A 204 15.09 -10.77 2.64
CA SER A 204 14.23 -11.79 3.27
C SER A 204 13.39 -12.60 2.26
N PHE A 205 13.32 -12.13 1.01
CA PHE A 205 12.57 -12.80 -0.08
C PHE A 205 13.44 -13.03 -1.34
N GLY A 206 14.76 -13.13 -1.17
CA GLY A 206 15.69 -13.29 -2.29
C GLY A 206 15.96 -11.98 -3.02
N GLU A 207 16.02 -12.00 -4.35
CA GLU A 207 16.29 -10.82 -5.16
C GLU A 207 15.06 -9.91 -5.27
N MET A 208 15.23 -8.62 -4.99
CA MET A 208 14.21 -7.59 -5.19
C MET A 208 14.38 -6.99 -6.58
N SER A 209 13.35 -7.08 -7.42
CA SER A 209 13.44 -6.65 -8.82
C SER A 209 12.10 -6.36 -9.47
N ASN A 210 12.16 -5.74 -10.66
CA ASN A 210 11.02 -5.48 -11.52
C ASN A 210 9.92 -4.69 -10.78
N ILE A 211 10.28 -3.49 -10.31
CA ILE A 211 9.35 -2.60 -9.60
C ILE A 211 9.14 -1.36 -10.45
N THR A 212 7.89 -1.08 -10.77
CA THR A 212 7.50 0.11 -11.53
C THR A 212 6.59 1.02 -10.70
N ILE A 213 7.02 2.26 -10.51
CA ILE A 213 6.25 3.32 -9.83
C ILE A 213 5.98 4.41 -10.86
N ARG A 214 4.73 4.52 -11.34
CA ARG A 214 4.43 5.43 -12.45
C ARG A 214 3.09 6.12 -12.36
N ASN A 215 2.99 7.27 -13.03
CA ASN A 215 1.75 8.03 -13.19
C ASN A 215 1.08 8.40 -11.86
N ASN A 216 1.79 8.37 -10.74
CA ASN A 216 1.23 8.70 -9.44
C ASN A 216 1.26 10.20 -9.22
N ILE A 217 0.30 10.69 -8.43
CA ILE A 217 0.25 12.06 -7.94
C ILE A 217 0.57 12.02 -6.45
N LEU A 218 1.69 12.64 -6.09
CA LEU A 218 2.16 12.73 -4.71
C LEU A 218 2.19 14.21 -4.32
N THR A 219 1.25 14.65 -3.52
CA THR A 219 1.11 16.06 -3.17
C THR A 219 1.02 16.27 -1.66
N ARG A 220 1.68 17.32 -1.20
CA ARG A 220 1.54 17.77 0.19
C ARG A 220 0.08 18.08 0.54
N GLY A 221 -0.67 18.69 -0.39
CA GLY A 221 -2.02 19.17 -0.11
C GLY A 221 -2.03 20.13 1.09
N ASP A 222 -2.98 19.94 2.00
CA ASP A 222 -3.09 20.64 3.27
C ASP A 222 -2.33 19.95 4.42
N GLY A 223 -1.58 18.88 4.10
CA GLY A 223 -0.83 18.08 5.07
C GLY A 223 0.53 18.67 5.46
N GLY A 224 1.29 17.88 6.21
CA GLY A 224 2.68 18.17 6.58
C GLY A 224 3.68 17.90 5.44
N ASP A 225 4.92 18.34 5.64
CA ASP A 225 6.01 18.06 4.73
C ASP A 225 6.53 16.62 4.97
N VAL A 226 6.42 15.75 3.96
CA VAL A 226 6.86 14.36 4.00
C VAL A 226 7.70 14.03 2.77
N GLN A 227 8.49 12.96 2.84
CA GLN A 227 9.24 12.46 1.69
C GLN A 227 8.29 11.85 0.66
N ALA A 228 8.61 11.95 -0.63
CA ALA A 228 7.70 11.41 -1.64
C ALA A 228 8.03 9.95 -1.98
N ILE A 229 9.15 9.68 -2.66
CA ILE A 229 9.54 8.33 -3.07
C ILE A 229 10.94 8.02 -2.54
N LEU A 230 11.05 6.99 -1.70
CA LEU A 230 12.30 6.48 -1.18
C LEU A 230 12.52 5.04 -1.65
N ILE A 231 13.65 4.77 -2.30
CA ILE A 231 14.03 3.41 -2.74
C ILE A 231 15.42 3.08 -2.21
N GLN A 232 15.47 2.13 -1.29
CA GLN A 232 16.69 1.57 -0.71
C GLN A 232 16.92 0.15 -1.22
N GLY A 233 17.81 -0.01 -2.18
CA GLY A 233 18.08 -1.29 -2.84
C GLY A 233 18.80 -2.32 -1.96
N GLN A 234 19.45 -1.87 -0.88
CA GLN A 234 20.07 -2.74 0.13
C GLN A 234 19.80 -2.18 1.52
N SER A 235 19.31 -3.02 2.41
CA SER A 235 19.17 -2.73 3.83
C SER A 235 19.76 -3.89 4.64
N PRO A 236 20.58 -3.66 5.67
CA PRO A 236 21.10 -4.75 6.48
C PRO A 236 19.95 -5.57 7.08
N ASN A 237 20.03 -6.89 6.93
CA ASN A 237 19.10 -7.79 7.62
C ASN A 237 19.39 -7.83 9.15
N ALA A 238 18.62 -8.58 9.88
CA ALA A 238 18.77 -8.70 11.34
C ALA A 238 20.17 -9.17 11.80
N SER A 239 20.96 -9.80 10.94
CA SER A 239 22.35 -10.21 11.21
C SER A 239 23.38 -9.17 10.72
N GLY A 240 22.95 -8.04 10.20
CA GLY A 240 23.83 -7.00 9.64
C GLY A 240 24.39 -7.32 8.24
N THR A 241 23.85 -8.33 7.56
CA THR A 241 24.29 -8.72 6.22
C THR A 241 23.51 -7.93 5.18
N LEU A 242 24.20 -7.32 4.20
CA LEU A 242 23.56 -6.66 3.06
C LEU A 242 23.09 -7.71 2.04
N PRO A 243 21.87 -7.59 1.49
CA PRO A 243 21.40 -8.41 0.38
C PRO A 243 22.09 -8.04 -0.94
N THR A 244 21.79 -8.77 -2.00
CA THR A 244 22.07 -8.33 -3.37
C THR A 244 21.32 -7.01 -3.62
N PRO A 245 21.95 -6.01 -4.29
CA PRO A 245 21.26 -4.77 -4.65
C PRO A 245 19.99 -5.06 -5.46
N ALA A 246 18.93 -4.29 -5.19
CA ALA A 246 17.75 -4.31 -6.04
C ALA A 246 18.08 -3.91 -7.47
N PHE A 247 17.33 -4.42 -8.44
CA PHE A 247 17.55 -4.11 -9.86
C PHE A 247 16.22 -4.01 -10.64
N ASP A 248 16.30 -3.45 -11.87
CA ASP A 248 15.12 -3.20 -12.71
C ASP A 248 14.04 -2.38 -11.98
N ILE A 249 14.43 -1.23 -11.49
CA ILE A 249 13.53 -0.28 -10.83
C ILE A 249 13.19 0.85 -11.81
N VAL A 250 11.91 1.07 -12.07
CA VAL A 250 11.42 2.16 -12.93
C VAL A 250 10.58 3.14 -12.12
N VAL A 251 10.96 4.42 -12.14
CA VAL A 251 10.18 5.52 -11.55
C VAL A 251 9.88 6.50 -12.66
N GLU A 252 8.65 6.51 -13.18
CA GLU A 252 8.35 7.28 -14.37
C GLU A 252 7.03 8.07 -14.33
N ASN A 253 7.04 9.24 -14.95
CA ASN A 253 5.85 10.06 -15.16
C ASN A 253 5.05 10.35 -13.88
N ASN A 254 5.71 10.41 -12.71
CA ASN A 254 5.05 10.81 -11.48
C ASN A 254 5.04 12.33 -11.36
N VAL A 255 3.97 12.87 -10.78
CA VAL A 255 3.85 14.28 -10.44
C VAL A 255 3.98 14.42 -8.94
N ILE A 256 5.01 15.14 -8.49
CA ILE A 256 5.34 15.32 -7.08
C ILE A 256 5.28 16.80 -6.74
N ASP A 257 4.37 17.17 -5.84
CA ASP A 257 4.30 18.50 -5.25
C ASP A 257 4.69 18.37 -3.78
N GLY A 258 5.98 18.47 -3.51
CA GLY A 258 6.60 18.08 -2.24
C GLY A 258 7.13 19.25 -1.41
N GLY A 259 7.07 19.10 -0.09
CA GLY A 259 7.54 20.08 0.88
C GLY A 259 8.91 19.80 1.48
N THR A 260 9.50 18.62 1.22
CA THR A 260 10.84 18.23 1.69
C THR A 260 11.86 18.24 0.55
N SER A 261 13.14 18.10 0.88
CA SER A 261 14.21 17.93 -0.12
C SER A 261 14.20 16.54 -0.79
N GLN A 262 13.47 15.57 -0.25
CA GLN A 262 13.43 14.20 -0.76
C GLN A 262 12.19 13.99 -1.63
N GLY A 263 12.28 14.38 -2.89
CA GLY A 263 11.27 14.11 -3.90
C GLY A 263 11.36 12.66 -4.40
N ILE A 264 12.48 12.29 -5.02
CA ILE A 264 12.80 10.90 -5.40
C ILE A 264 14.22 10.63 -4.95
N TRP A 265 14.39 9.66 -4.06
CA TRP A 265 15.71 9.22 -3.63
C TRP A 265 15.88 7.72 -3.86
N VAL A 266 16.85 7.38 -4.72
CA VAL A 266 17.17 5.99 -5.09
C VAL A 266 18.61 5.72 -4.74
N TYR A 267 18.88 4.73 -3.91
CA TYR A 267 20.23 4.36 -3.54
C TYR A 267 20.43 2.84 -3.41
N ASP A 268 21.68 2.40 -3.65
CA ASP A 268 22.07 0.99 -3.64
C ASP A 268 21.27 0.12 -4.62
N VAL A 269 20.97 0.65 -5.81
CA VAL A 269 20.17 -0.01 -6.85
C VAL A 269 20.99 -0.19 -8.12
N ALA A 270 20.85 -1.32 -8.78
CA ALA A 270 21.33 -1.54 -10.13
C ALA A 270 20.21 -1.37 -11.16
N GLN A 271 20.52 -0.76 -12.32
CA GLN A 271 19.57 -0.60 -13.44
C GLN A 271 18.30 0.20 -13.06
N ALA A 272 18.46 1.31 -12.34
CA ALA A 272 17.36 2.23 -12.08
C ALA A 272 17.08 3.11 -13.30
N GLN A 273 15.82 3.30 -13.63
CA GLN A 273 15.34 4.23 -14.63
C GLN A 273 14.42 5.27 -13.99
N ILE A 274 14.81 6.53 -13.98
CA ILE A 274 14.05 7.65 -13.42
C ILE A 274 13.73 8.61 -14.55
N LEU A 275 12.50 8.52 -15.09
CA LEU A 275 12.16 9.09 -16.39
C LEU A 275 10.91 9.96 -16.34
N GLY A 276 10.96 11.16 -16.92
CA GLY A 276 9.78 11.98 -17.16
C GLY A 276 9.01 12.43 -15.93
N ASN A 277 9.59 12.39 -14.73
CA ASN A 277 8.93 12.84 -13.51
C ASN A 277 8.92 14.36 -13.42
N VAL A 278 7.87 14.92 -12.86
CA VAL A 278 7.73 16.37 -12.63
C VAL A 278 7.65 16.65 -11.14
N LEU A 279 8.68 17.32 -10.62
CA LEU A 279 8.77 17.69 -9.21
C LEU A 279 8.64 19.21 -9.07
N THR A 280 7.75 19.66 -8.20
CA THR A 280 7.57 21.06 -7.86
C THR A 280 7.62 21.25 -6.34
N GLN A 281 8.00 22.44 -5.90
CA GLN A 281 7.92 22.79 -4.48
C GLN A 281 6.46 23.11 -4.13
N ALA A 282 5.91 22.42 -3.14
CA ALA A 282 4.57 22.70 -2.64
C ALA A 282 4.47 24.13 -2.10
N ALA A 283 3.32 24.74 -2.26
CA ALA A 283 3.05 26.05 -1.69
C ALA A 283 3.21 26.02 -0.16
N GLY A 284 4.13 26.83 0.37
CA GLY A 284 4.47 26.84 1.79
C GLY A 284 5.35 25.65 2.25
N GLY A 285 5.83 24.82 1.33
CA GLY A 285 6.79 23.75 1.63
C GLY A 285 8.15 24.33 2.08
N ALA A 286 8.81 23.63 3.01
CA ALA A 286 10.06 24.09 3.60
C ALA A 286 11.25 24.05 2.63
N LEU A 287 11.30 23.04 1.75
CA LEU A 287 12.44 22.75 0.88
C LEU A 287 11.99 22.42 -0.54
N GLN A 288 12.92 22.52 -1.47
CA GLN A 288 12.72 22.11 -2.85
C GLN A 288 12.93 20.60 -3.00
N PRO A 289 12.00 19.87 -3.64
CA PRO A 289 12.16 18.45 -3.87
C PRO A 289 13.28 18.17 -4.87
N THR A 290 14.07 17.15 -4.58
CA THR A 290 15.24 16.75 -5.35
C THR A 290 15.03 15.34 -5.92
N ILE A 291 15.54 15.10 -7.14
CA ILE A 291 15.83 13.74 -7.61
C ILE A 291 17.27 13.44 -7.23
N LYS A 292 17.49 12.44 -6.40
CA LYS A 292 18.82 12.02 -5.96
C LYS A 292 19.04 10.54 -6.27
N THR A 293 20.17 10.23 -6.91
CA THR A 293 20.69 8.87 -7.03
C THR A 293 21.98 8.74 -6.22
N GLU A 294 22.21 7.60 -5.60
CA GLU A 294 23.39 7.33 -4.78
C GLU A 294 23.78 5.85 -4.86
N ASN A 295 25.05 5.54 -5.10
CA ASN A 295 25.53 4.16 -5.28
C ASN A 295 24.70 3.36 -6.30
N THR A 296 24.21 3.99 -7.37
CA THR A 296 23.47 3.31 -8.43
C THR A 296 24.41 2.89 -9.56
N THR A 297 24.12 1.76 -10.21
CA THR A 297 24.89 1.27 -11.34
C THR A 297 24.00 1.02 -12.55
N GLN A 298 24.51 1.32 -13.76
CA GLN A 298 23.75 1.16 -15.03
C GLN A 298 22.39 1.87 -15.01
N SER A 299 22.31 3.01 -14.32
CA SER A 299 21.05 3.75 -14.14
C SER A 299 20.90 4.87 -15.16
N THR A 300 19.68 5.26 -15.43
CA THR A 300 19.32 6.37 -16.33
C THR A 300 18.42 7.36 -15.61
N VAL A 301 18.81 8.63 -15.63
CA VAL A 301 17.99 9.76 -15.15
C VAL A 301 17.78 10.70 -16.33
N ALA A 302 16.57 10.74 -16.91
CA ALA A 302 16.32 11.52 -18.13
C ALA A 302 14.90 12.11 -18.16
N ASP A 303 14.75 13.19 -18.91
CA ASP A 303 13.46 13.83 -19.20
C ASP A 303 12.68 14.29 -17.95
N ASN A 304 13.33 14.38 -16.80
CA ASN A 304 12.70 14.84 -15.57
C ASN A 304 12.73 16.38 -15.47
N VAL A 305 11.70 16.94 -14.85
CA VAL A 305 11.63 18.34 -14.46
C VAL A 305 11.67 18.41 -12.92
N ALA A 306 12.75 18.90 -12.36
CA ALA A 306 12.91 19.03 -10.91
C ALA A 306 13.80 20.26 -10.58
N PRO A 307 13.60 20.89 -9.40
CA PRO A 307 14.46 22.00 -8.97
C PRO A 307 15.92 21.60 -8.87
N VAL A 308 16.20 20.38 -8.43
CA VAL A 308 17.56 19.83 -8.31
C VAL A 308 17.56 18.36 -8.76
N ILE A 309 18.56 18.00 -9.55
CA ILE A 309 18.86 16.60 -9.90
C ILE A 309 20.34 16.36 -9.55
N SER A 310 20.61 15.37 -8.72
CA SER A 310 21.99 15.05 -8.27
C SER A 310 22.26 13.55 -8.34
N ASP A 311 23.44 13.21 -8.80
CA ASP A 311 24.01 11.86 -8.77
C ASP A 311 25.26 11.88 -7.90
N VAL A 312 25.33 11.04 -6.86
CA VAL A 312 26.38 11.08 -5.82
C VAL A 312 27.03 9.71 -5.64
#